data_44f5faf7fddd27302c5700f8beb09b2a
#
_entry.id   44f5faf7fddd27302c5700f8beb09b2a
#
_cell.length_a   1.000
_cell.length_b   1.000
_cell.length_c   1.000
_cell.angle_alpha   90.00
_cell.angle_beta   90.00
_cell.angle_gamma   90.00
#
_symmetry.space_group_name_H-M   'P 1'
#
loop_
_entity.id
_entity.type
_entity.pdbx_description
1 polymer ?
#
loop_
_entity_poly.entity_id
_entity_poly.type
_entity_poly.pdbx_seq_one_letter_code
_entity_poly.pdbx_strand_id
1 'polypeptide(L)'
;RRAGHSTVMSIMEAGAKGVIVILNGKITGARHRTQKFIAGHVKYCGEPALTLMEKGHGVAVKKLGTIGCTVAIMMPGTRLPHEVEILEKGTIESDGEEVVIIEEEIVEENSTKEEVNEEVVEEKKDVKGDAE
;
A
#
# COMPACT_ATOMS: atom_id res chain seq x y z
N ARG A 1 -29.27 7.78 1.20
CA ARG A 1 -28.19 7.41 0.26
C ARG A 1 -27.27 8.58 0.00
N ARG A 2 -27.79 9.72 -0.41
CA ARG A 2 -27.00 10.93 -0.71
C ARG A 2 -26.05 11.30 0.45
N ALA A 3 -26.58 11.34 1.68
CA ALA A 3 -25.76 11.63 2.86
C ALA A 3 -24.59 10.65 3.03
N GLY A 4 -24.82 9.34 2.85
CA GLY A 4 -23.74 8.34 2.98
C GLY A 4 -22.62 8.52 1.94
N HIS A 5 -22.98 8.80 0.68
CA HIS A 5 -21.96 9.10 -0.34
C HIS A 5 -21.22 10.41 -0.05
N SER A 6 -21.97 11.47 0.29
CA SER A 6 -21.37 12.77 0.62
C SER A 6 -20.38 12.66 1.79
N THR A 7 -20.75 11.94 2.85
CA THR A 7 -19.86 11.73 4.01
C THR A 7 -18.59 10.97 3.64
N VAL A 8 -18.73 9.92 2.83
CA VAL A 8 -17.57 9.13 2.35
C VAL A 8 -16.62 10.00 1.53
N MET A 9 -17.16 10.82 0.62
CA MET A 9 -16.36 11.76 -0.17
C MET A 9 -15.61 12.75 0.71
N SER A 10 -16.31 13.41 1.65
CA SER A 10 -15.67 14.38 2.56
C SER A 10 -14.57 13.76 3.42
N ILE A 11 -14.73 12.51 3.87
CA ILE A 11 -13.71 11.81 4.67
C ILE A 11 -12.49 11.46 3.80
N MET A 12 -12.71 11.05 2.56
CA MET A 12 -11.60 10.77 1.63
C MET A 12 -10.86 12.04 1.22
N GLU A 13 -11.56 13.14 1.01
CA GLU A 13 -10.98 14.48 0.74
C GLU A 13 -10.14 14.99 1.92
N ALA A 14 -10.52 14.62 3.15
CA ALA A 14 -9.73 14.91 4.36
C ALA A 14 -8.44 14.07 4.48
N GLY A 15 -8.17 13.16 3.53
CA GLY A 15 -6.94 12.38 3.45
C GLY A 15 -6.97 11.02 4.16
N ALA A 16 -8.13 10.50 4.54
CA ALA A 16 -8.23 9.16 5.11
C ALA A 16 -7.76 8.08 4.12
N LYS A 17 -7.04 7.05 4.61
CA LYS A 17 -6.59 5.89 3.80
C LYS A 17 -7.77 5.03 3.34
N GLY A 18 -8.83 4.99 4.15
CA GLY A 18 -10.06 4.30 3.83
C GLY A 18 -11.19 4.57 4.80
N VAL A 19 -12.41 4.39 4.34
CA VAL A 19 -13.62 4.62 5.14
C VAL A 19 -14.73 3.65 4.78
N ILE A 20 -15.47 3.21 5.78
CA ILE A 20 -16.72 2.49 5.62
C ILE A 20 -17.82 3.15 6.46
N VAL A 21 -18.94 3.45 5.82
CA VAL A 21 -20.17 3.94 6.47
C VAL A 21 -21.25 2.89 6.31
N ILE A 22 -21.81 2.41 7.40
CA ILE A 22 -22.85 1.39 7.44
C ILE A 22 -24.10 2.01 8.05
N LEU A 23 -25.19 1.99 7.30
CA LEU A 23 -26.50 2.45 7.73
C LEU A 23 -27.45 1.25 7.84
N ASN A 24 -27.96 1.01 9.05
CA ASN A 24 -28.85 -0.11 9.37
C ASN A 24 -30.22 0.40 9.82
N GLY A 25 -31.28 -0.07 9.21
CA GLY A 25 -32.65 0.27 9.63
C GLY A 25 -33.63 0.44 8.50
N LYS A 26 -34.72 1.15 8.78
CA LYS A 26 -35.74 1.48 7.79
C LYS A 26 -35.34 2.69 6.96
N ILE A 27 -34.58 2.47 5.88
CA ILE A 27 -34.03 3.56 5.07
C ILE A 27 -35.06 4.08 4.09
N THR A 28 -35.76 3.17 3.38
CA THR A 28 -36.74 3.51 2.32
C THR A 28 -37.93 2.58 2.41
N GLY A 29 -38.85 2.79 3.33
CA GLY A 29 -40.03 1.96 3.53
C GLY A 29 -40.00 1.14 4.81
N ALA A 30 -40.93 0.20 4.99
CA ALA A 30 -41.13 -0.53 6.22
C ALA A 30 -40.09 -1.61 6.48
N ARG A 31 -39.43 -2.14 5.44
CA ARG A 31 -38.44 -3.23 5.56
C ARG A 31 -37.08 -2.71 6.03
N HIS A 32 -36.50 -3.39 6.98
CA HIS A 32 -35.13 -3.13 7.39
C HIS A 32 -34.10 -3.46 6.29
N ARG A 33 -33.14 -2.58 6.10
CA ARG A 33 -32.06 -2.73 5.13
C ARG A 33 -30.74 -2.27 5.74
N THR A 34 -29.67 -2.89 5.30
CA THR A 34 -28.30 -2.44 5.56
C THR A 34 -27.74 -1.87 4.28
N GLN A 35 -27.25 -0.63 4.33
CA GLN A 35 -26.51 -0.01 3.23
C GLN A 35 -25.09 0.25 3.69
N LYS A 36 -24.12 -0.18 2.88
CA LYS A 36 -22.70 0.04 3.09
C LYS A 36 -22.18 0.96 2.00
N PHE A 37 -21.42 1.96 2.40
CA PHE A 37 -20.70 2.88 1.54
C PHE A 37 -19.23 2.75 1.90
N ILE A 38 -18.39 2.42 0.92
CA ILE A 38 -16.98 2.09 1.14
C ILE A 38 -16.15 2.87 0.13
N ALA A 39 -15.05 3.44 0.58
CA ALA A 39 -14.03 4.02 -0.27
C ALA A 39 -12.64 3.77 0.34
N GLY A 40 -11.63 3.69 -0.54
CA GLY A 40 -10.26 3.44 -0.13
C GLY A 40 -10.02 2.04 0.44
N HIS A 41 -9.00 1.93 1.28
CA HIS A 41 -8.56 0.66 1.86
C HIS A 41 -9.21 0.43 3.23
N VAL A 42 -9.96 -0.67 3.38
CA VAL A 42 -10.68 -1.01 4.62
C VAL A 42 -10.37 -2.44 5.06
N LYS A 43 -10.05 -2.63 6.33
CA LYS A 43 -9.86 -3.96 6.94
C LYS A 43 -11.08 -4.33 7.78
N TYR A 44 -11.57 -5.56 7.58
CA TYR A 44 -12.78 -6.07 8.23
C TYR A 44 -12.47 -6.99 9.41
N CYS A 45 -11.33 -7.63 9.43
CA CYS A 45 -10.95 -8.65 10.41
C CYS A 45 -9.47 -8.59 10.74
N GLY A 46 -9.10 -9.32 11.81
CA GLY A 46 -7.75 -9.40 12.32
C GLY A 46 -7.35 -8.22 13.19
N GLU A 47 -6.16 -8.28 13.73
CA GLU A 47 -5.56 -7.23 14.57
C GLU A 47 -5.60 -5.85 13.89
N PRO A 48 -5.30 -5.71 12.59
CA PRO A 48 -5.37 -4.42 11.90
C PRO A 48 -6.76 -3.78 11.91
N ALA A 49 -7.84 -4.56 11.97
CA ALA A 49 -9.20 -4.02 12.05
C ALA A 49 -9.59 -3.53 13.45
N LEU A 50 -8.85 -3.93 14.48
CA LEU A 50 -9.07 -3.51 15.86
C LEU A 50 -8.19 -2.30 16.21
N THR A 51 -6.93 -2.33 15.80
CA THR A 51 -5.92 -1.33 16.18
C THR A 51 -5.86 -0.14 15.22
N LEU A 52 -6.01 -0.38 13.91
CA LEU A 52 -5.78 0.63 12.87
C LEU A 52 -7.05 1.32 12.38
N MET A 53 -8.23 0.82 12.77
CA MET A 53 -9.50 1.41 12.37
C MET A 53 -10.24 2.01 13.55
N GLU A 54 -10.46 3.30 13.50
CA GLU A 54 -11.32 4.00 14.44
C GLU A 54 -12.78 3.80 14.10
N LYS A 55 -13.60 3.40 15.07
CA LYS A 55 -15.01 3.10 14.90
C LYS A 55 -15.86 4.03 15.73
N GLY A 56 -16.84 4.66 15.09
CA GLY A 56 -17.86 5.48 15.72
C GLY A 56 -19.26 4.92 15.45
N HIS A 57 -20.13 5.05 16.44
CA HIS A 57 -21.53 4.62 16.36
C HIS A 57 -22.45 5.79 16.66
N GLY A 58 -23.54 5.89 15.91
CA GLY A 58 -24.56 6.89 16.12
C GLY A 58 -25.96 6.34 15.81
N VAL A 59 -26.96 6.99 16.35
CA VAL A 59 -28.36 6.63 16.11
C VAL A 59 -29.09 7.86 15.61
N ALA A 60 -29.81 7.72 14.50
CA ALA A 60 -30.67 8.74 13.94
C ALA A 60 -32.14 8.36 14.07
N VAL A 61 -32.94 9.22 14.67
CA VAL A 61 -34.38 9.03 14.83
C VAL A 61 -35.14 9.64 13.65
N LYS A 62 -35.95 8.85 13.02
CA LYS A 62 -36.83 9.26 11.90
C LYS A 62 -38.29 9.03 12.23
N LYS A 63 -39.22 9.59 11.43
CA LYS A 63 -40.65 9.34 11.55
C LYS A 63 -41.03 7.85 11.51
N LEU A 64 -40.31 7.03 10.73
CA LEU A 64 -40.55 5.60 10.55
C LEU A 64 -39.78 4.71 11.56
N GLY A 65 -39.02 5.28 12.49
CA GLY A 65 -38.22 4.55 13.46
C GLY A 65 -36.76 5.04 13.51
N THR A 66 -35.91 4.24 14.11
CA THR A 66 -34.49 4.57 14.30
C THR A 66 -33.61 3.92 13.23
N ILE A 67 -32.52 4.62 12.86
CA ILE A 67 -31.47 4.12 11.96
C ILE A 67 -30.17 4.11 12.76
N GLY A 68 -29.52 2.95 12.85
CA GLY A 68 -28.14 2.85 13.34
C GLY A 68 -27.16 3.27 12.25
N CYS A 69 -26.18 4.07 12.64
CA CYS A 69 -25.07 4.48 11.80
C CYS A 69 -23.77 4.01 12.43
N THR A 70 -22.95 3.31 11.68
CA THR A 70 -21.59 2.91 12.08
C THR A 70 -20.62 3.46 11.05
N VAL A 71 -19.63 4.17 11.50
CA VAL A 71 -18.53 4.67 10.68
C VAL A 71 -17.25 4.07 11.16
N ALA A 72 -16.43 3.54 10.25
CA ALA A 72 -15.08 3.12 10.58
C ALA A 72 -14.13 3.78 9.57
N ILE A 73 -13.08 4.39 10.10
CA ILE A 73 -12.12 5.20 9.35
C ILE A 73 -10.72 4.63 9.57
N MET A 74 -9.97 4.48 8.51
CA MET A 74 -8.54 4.19 8.57
C MET A 74 -7.76 5.49 8.41
N MET A 75 -6.94 5.80 9.41
CA MET A 75 -6.15 7.02 9.43
C MET A 75 -5.09 7.05 8.32
N PRO A 76 -4.72 8.24 7.84
CA PRO A 76 -3.60 8.41 6.91
C PRO A 76 -2.28 7.98 7.58
N GLY A 77 -1.30 7.53 6.79
CA GLY A 77 0.00 7.12 7.30
C GLY A 77 0.03 5.77 8.01
N THR A 78 -1.09 5.07 8.12
CA THR A 78 -1.15 3.74 8.73
C THR A 78 -0.43 2.72 7.86
N ARG A 79 0.62 2.07 8.41
CA ARG A 79 1.35 0.99 7.74
C ARG A 79 0.66 -0.35 8.03
N LEU A 80 0.41 -1.11 6.97
CA LEU A 80 -0.22 -2.42 7.07
C LEU A 80 0.84 -3.53 7.08
N PRO A 81 0.63 -4.64 7.80
CA PRO A 81 1.62 -5.73 7.91
C PRO A 81 2.00 -6.38 6.58
N HIS A 82 1.15 -6.26 5.56
CA HIS A 82 1.39 -6.80 4.22
C HIS A 82 1.83 -5.74 3.19
N GLU A 83 2.02 -4.50 3.63
CA GLU A 83 2.50 -3.41 2.80
C GLU A 83 4.03 -3.52 2.72
N VAL A 84 4.54 -3.86 1.54
CA VAL A 84 5.96 -4.01 1.27
C VAL A 84 6.41 -2.80 0.45
N GLU A 85 7.38 -2.08 0.96
CA GLU A 85 8.07 -1.03 0.23
C GLU A 85 9.26 -1.65 -0.49
N ILE A 86 9.34 -1.44 -1.80
CA ILE A 86 10.48 -1.87 -2.61
C ILE A 86 11.51 -0.75 -2.53
N LEU A 87 12.58 -1.01 -1.79
CA LEU A 87 13.72 -0.10 -1.74
C LEU A 87 14.59 -0.36 -2.98
N GLU A 88 15.04 0.72 -3.63
CA GLU A 88 16.04 0.60 -4.68
C GLU A 88 17.36 0.08 -4.08
N LYS A 89 18.09 -0.72 -4.87
CA LYS A 89 19.36 -1.34 -4.45
C LYS A 89 20.34 -0.24 -4.02
N GLY A 90 20.59 -0.10 -2.72
CA GLY A 90 21.48 0.91 -2.16
C GLY A 90 20.92 1.74 -1.00
N THR A 91 19.61 1.69 -0.73
CA THR A 91 19.00 2.45 0.37
C THR A 91 18.51 1.51 1.45
N ILE A 92 19.42 1.00 2.27
CA ILE A 92 19.08 0.33 3.53
C ILE A 92 19.37 1.32 4.64
N GLU A 93 18.38 2.09 5.03
CA GLU A 93 18.42 2.82 6.30
C GLU A 93 18.04 1.85 7.41
N SER A 94 19.04 1.25 8.06
CA SER A 94 18.83 0.53 9.31
C SER A 94 18.89 1.54 10.45
N ASP A 95 17.87 1.53 11.30
CA ASP A 95 17.83 2.32 12.53
C ASP A 95 19.10 2.07 13.37
N GLY A 96 20.05 2.98 13.30
CA GLY A 96 21.08 3.18 14.31
C GLY A 96 22.44 2.51 14.15
N GLU A 97 22.73 1.74 13.09
CA GLU A 97 24.10 1.28 12.80
C GLU A 97 24.44 1.50 11.32
N GLU A 98 25.52 2.24 11.07
CA GLU A 98 26.06 2.45 9.73
C GLU A 98 26.47 1.10 9.12
N VAL A 99 25.65 0.56 8.24
CA VAL A 99 26.04 -0.58 7.41
C VAL A 99 26.92 -0.05 6.31
N VAL A 100 28.21 -0.28 6.44
CA VAL A 100 29.20 -0.02 5.40
C VAL A 100 28.82 -0.85 4.18
N ILE A 101 28.40 -0.16 3.13
CA ILE A 101 28.07 -0.79 1.85
C ILE A 101 29.38 -1.34 1.29
N ILE A 102 29.46 -2.64 1.10
CA ILE A 102 30.56 -3.29 0.41
C ILE A 102 30.40 -2.98 -1.09
N GLU A 103 30.75 -1.75 -1.49
CA GLU A 103 30.86 -1.38 -2.90
C GLU A 103 32.13 -1.95 -3.56
N GLU A 104 33.10 -2.41 -2.75
CA GLU A 104 34.40 -2.87 -3.27
C GLU A 104 34.33 -4.24 -4.00
N GLU A 105 33.44 -5.15 -3.63
CA GLU A 105 33.37 -6.47 -4.30
C GLU A 105 32.72 -6.42 -5.70
N ILE A 106 31.87 -5.44 -6.00
CA ILE A 106 31.20 -5.34 -7.30
C ILE A 106 32.11 -4.70 -8.34
N VAL A 107 33.04 -3.87 -7.93
CA VAL A 107 34.00 -3.21 -8.83
C VAL A 107 35.08 -4.21 -9.29
N GLU A 108 35.55 -5.10 -8.40
CA GLU A 108 36.52 -6.15 -8.76
C GLU A 108 35.91 -7.23 -9.67
N GLU A 109 34.64 -7.60 -9.50
CA GLU A 109 34.00 -8.60 -10.35
C GLU A 109 33.67 -8.06 -11.76
N ASN A 110 33.47 -6.77 -11.90
CA ASN A 110 33.25 -6.15 -13.22
C ASN A 110 34.56 -5.87 -13.96
N SER A 111 35.63 -5.49 -13.27
CA SER A 111 36.96 -5.30 -13.90
C SER A 111 37.53 -6.62 -14.43
N THR A 112 37.38 -7.71 -13.71
CA THR A 112 37.82 -9.05 -14.19
C THR A 112 36.99 -9.57 -15.36
N LYS A 113 35.71 -9.17 -15.49
CA LYS A 113 34.89 -9.55 -16.66
C LYS A 113 35.19 -8.71 -17.91
N GLU A 114 35.64 -7.48 -17.75
CA GLU A 114 36.07 -6.64 -18.86
C GLU A 114 37.44 -7.07 -19.40
N GLU A 115 38.42 -7.39 -18.54
CA GLU A 115 39.74 -7.91 -18.93
C GLU A 115 39.65 -9.24 -19.68
N VAL A 116 38.81 -10.18 -19.21
CA VAL A 116 38.59 -11.47 -19.90
C VAL A 116 37.90 -11.30 -21.26
N ASN A 117 37.06 -10.28 -21.43
CA ASN A 117 36.43 -10.00 -22.71
C ASN A 117 37.38 -9.33 -23.71
N GLU A 118 38.32 -8.53 -23.25
CA GLU A 118 39.35 -7.93 -24.14
C GLU A 118 40.35 -8.98 -24.64
N GLU A 119 40.83 -9.88 -23.78
CA GLU A 119 41.71 -10.99 -24.20
C GLU A 119 41.04 -11.91 -25.23
N VAL A 120 39.74 -12.24 -25.07
CA VAL A 120 39.01 -13.09 -26.02
C VAL A 120 38.78 -12.39 -27.38
N VAL A 121 38.77 -11.07 -27.40
CA VAL A 121 38.62 -10.27 -28.64
C VAL A 121 39.96 -10.11 -29.37
N GLU A 122 41.11 -10.08 -28.68
CA GLU A 122 42.45 -10.07 -29.30
C GLU A 122 42.82 -11.42 -29.88
N GLU A 123 42.58 -12.55 -29.15
CA GLU A 123 42.84 -13.89 -29.72
C GLU A 123 42.03 -14.19 -31.01
N LYS A 124 40.82 -13.63 -31.13
CA LYS A 124 40.01 -13.79 -32.35
C LYS A 124 40.47 -12.94 -33.55
N LYS A 125 41.28 -11.91 -33.31
CA LYS A 125 41.87 -11.12 -34.40
C LYS A 125 43.13 -11.76 -34.97
N ASP A 126 43.93 -12.41 -34.16
CA ASP A 126 45.17 -13.07 -34.57
C ASP A 126 44.92 -14.35 -35.40
N VAL A 127 43.81 -15.06 -35.14
CA VAL A 127 43.42 -16.26 -35.92
C VAL A 127 42.84 -15.91 -37.30
N LYS A 128 42.50 -14.66 -37.57
CA LYS A 128 41.95 -14.22 -38.87
C LYS A 128 42.99 -13.59 -39.83
N GLY A 129 44.22 -13.42 -39.35
CA GLY A 129 45.32 -12.82 -40.12
C GLY A 129 46.14 -13.80 -40.98
N ASP A 130 46.05 -15.12 -40.71
CA ASP A 130 46.90 -16.13 -41.38
C ASP A 130 46.19 -16.97 -42.46
N ALA A 131 45.10 -16.44 -43.04
CA ALA A 131 44.36 -17.11 -44.12
C ALA A 131 44.10 -16.12 -45.31
N GLU A 132 45.20 -15.64 -45.90
CA GLU A 132 45.24 -15.17 -47.34
C GLU A 132 46.56 -15.56 -47.96
#